data_cee6ff01bb636db9c96db12535e7c66d
#
_entry.id   cee6ff01bb636db9c96db12535e7c66d
#
_cell.length_a   1.000
_cell.length_b   1.000
_cell.length_c   1.000
_cell.angle_alpha   90.00
_cell.angle_beta   90.00
_cell.angle_gamma   90.00
#
_symmetry.space_group_name_H-M   'P 1'
#
loop_
_entity.id
_entity.type
_entity.pdbx_description
1 polymer ?
#
loop_
_entity_poly.entity_id
_entity_poly.type
_entity_poly.pdbx_seq_one_letter_code
_entity_poly.pdbx_strand_id
1 'polypeptide(L)'
;MSMRRNSKLIIAILGMLLLASCTTAPLTGRKQLKLVSDESVARDSVAAYRQFINEAASKNLLANNSADGKRLREIGGRVSRAVEKYMNENGMAKKVNNLNWEFNLIKSEELNAFAMPGGKIAFFTGIMPVLKTDAGVAFVMGHEIGHVIGGHHAEGKSNQMTAGVVMIGKGVVDVLTGGATEIINNDLLGQGLQIGLLKFNRTQEYEADKYGMIFMAMAGYNPEEAIKVQERMAAKGNGNGVDFLSTHPSSDKRIQALKDFLPEAMKYYRK
;
A
#
# COMPACT_ATOMS: atom_id res chain seq x y z
N MET A 1 34.65 28.19 -21.21
CA MET A 1 33.89 27.37 -22.21
C MET A 1 33.64 25.91 -21.75
N SER A 2 34.47 25.33 -20.91
CA SER A 2 34.39 23.94 -20.41
C SER A 2 33.16 23.68 -19.48
N MET A 3 32.83 24.55 -18.52
CA MET A 3 31.74 24.37 -17.57
C MET A 3 30.33 24.24 -18.19
N ARG A 4 30.03 25.03 -19.23
CA ARG A 4 28.74 24.96 -19.93
C ARG A 4 28.57 23.67 -20.76
N ARG A 5 29.66 23.04 -21.23
CA ARG A 5 29.61 21.78 -21.96
C ARG A 5 29.39 20.60 -21.02
N ASN A 6 30.00 20.64 -19.85
CA ASN A 6 29.83 19.60 -18.81
C ASN A 6 28.40 19.64 -18.22
N SER A 7 27.80 20.83 -18.04
CA SER A 7 26.42 20.92 -17.52
C SER A 7 25.39 20.36 -18.53
N LYS A 8 25.57 20.58 -19.86
CA LYS A 8 24.67 19.98 -20.84
C LYS A 8 24.80 18.46 -20.90
N LEU A 9 26.00 17.91 -20.73
CA LEU A 9 26.28 16.48 -20.70
C LEU A 9 25.64 15.85 -19.43
N ILE A 10 25.78 16.49 -18.29
CA ILE A 10 25.17 16.05 -17.03
C ILE A 10 23.65 16.03 -17.14
N ILE A 11 23.05 17.08 -17.71
CA ILE A 11 21.59 17.15 -17.94
C ILE A 11 21.12 16.05 -18.90
N ALA A 12 21.87 15.77 -19.96
CA ALA A 12 21.56 14.72 -20.92
C ALA A 12 21.66 13.33 -20.28
N ILE A 13 22.68 13.08 -19.46
CA ILE A 13 22.84 11.81 -18.71
C ILE A 13 21.72 11.65 -17.68
N LEU A 14 21.37 12.71 -16.94
CA LEU A 14 20.27 12.70 -15.99
C LEU A 14 18.93 12.42 -16.70
N GLY A 15 18.70 13.02 -17.85
CA GLY A 15 17.52 12.77 -18.69
C GLY A 15 17.44 11.33 -19.19
N MET A 16 18.56 10.73 -19.63
CA MET A 16 18.62 9.33 -20.02
C MET A 16 18.39 8.37 -18.86
N LEU A 17 18.92 8.65 -17.68
CA LEU A 17 18.69 7.86 -16.46
C LEU A 17 17.22 7.89 -16.05
N LEU A 18 16.55 9.03 -16.16
CA LEU A 18 15.12 9.15 -15.87
C LEU A 18 14.26 8.35 -16.86
N LEU A 19 14.62 8.32 -18.15
CA LEU A 19 13.90 7.53 -19.15
C LEU A 19 14.08 6.02 -18.94
N ALA A 20 15.26 5.59 -18.51
CA ALA A 20 15.56 4.18 -18.19
C ALA A 20 14.85 3.69 -16.91
N SER A 21 14.39 4.61 -16.04
CA SER A 21 13.74 4.29 -14.78
C SER A 21 12.21 4.16 -14.89
N CYS A 22 11.64 4.24 -16.10
CA CYS A 22 10.21 4.06 -16.33
C CYS A 22 9.86 2.58 -16.39
N THR A 23 9.00 2.13 -15.46
CA THR A 23 8.36 0.80 -15.45
C THR A 23 6.86 0.93 -15.70
N THR A 24 6.14 -0.20 -15.71
CA THR A 24 4.68 -0.21 -15.86
C THR A 24 4.03 -0.88 -14.65
N ALA A 25 2.91 -0.30 -14.18
CA ALA A 25 2.05 -0.93 -13.18
C ALA A 25 1.45 -2.23 -13.77
N PRO A 26 1.52 -3.36 -13.04
CA PRO A 26 1.18 -4.67 -13.62
C PRO A 26 -0.25 -4.80 -14.14
N LEU A 27 -1.24 -4.27 -13.42
CA LEU A 27 -2.66 -4.41 -13.79
C LEU A 27 -3.11 -3.44 -14.88
N THR A 28 -2.58 -2.20 -14.84
CA THR A 28 -3.10 -1.10 -15.66
C THR A 28 -2.18 -0.72 -16.80
N GLY A 29 -0.92 -1.18 -16.81
CA GLY A 29 0.08 -0.76 -17.78
C GLY A 29 0.52 0.71 -17.63
N ARG A 30 0.08 1.41 -16.57
CA ARG A 30 0.42 2.81 -16.30
C ARG A 30 1.93 2.96 -16.11
N LYS A 31 2.49 4.01 -16.69
CA LYS A 31 3.91 4.35 -16.49
C LYS A 31 4.17 4.79 -15.05
N GLN A 32 5.23 4.24 -14.47
CA GLN A 32 5.70 4.56 -13.12
C GLN A 32 7.17 4.96 -13.16
N LEU A 33 7.54 5.98 -12.39
CA LEU A 33 8.94 6.31 -12.15
C LEU A 33 9.46 5.44 -10.99
N LYS A 34 10.48 4.63 -11.24
CA LYS A 34 11.13 3.79 -10.22
C LYS A 34 12.64 4.02 -10.22
N LEU A 35 13.12 4.94 -9.40
CA LEU A 35 14.54 5.19 -9.15
C LEU A 35 15.11 4.22 -8.12
N VAL A 36 14.23 3.59 -7.32
CA VAL A 36 14.59 2.54 -6.37
C VAL A 36 13.87 1.24 -6.74
N SER A 37 14.53 0.11 -6.52
CA SER A 37 13.95 -1.19 -6.85
C SER A 37 12.92 -1.64 -5.81
N ASP A 38 11.93 -2.45 -6.23
CA ASP A 38 10.96 -3.08 -5.33
C ASP A 38 11.69 -3.93 -4.25
N GLU A 39 12.79 -4.60 -4.61
CA GLU A 39 13.59 -5.43 -3.70
C GLU A 39 14.31 -4.61 -2.64
N SER A 40 14.83 -3.42 -2.98
CA SER A 40 15.45 -2.53 -2.01
C SER A 40 14.42 -2.04 -0.99
N VAL A 41 13.27 -1.59 -1.49
CA VAL A 41 12.18 -1.14 -0.60
C VAL A 41 11.66 -2.28 0.26
N ALA A 42 11.58 -3.51 -0.27
CA ALA A 42 11.17 -4.69 0.51
C ALA A 42 12.15 -5.01 1.66
N ARG A 43 13.45 -4.92 1.43
CA ARG A 43 14.43 -5.14 2.52
C ARG A 43 14.27 -4.13 3.65
N ASP A 44 14.17 -2.83 3.31
CA ASP A 44 13.96 -1.76 4.29
C ASP A 44 12.63 -1.98 5.05
N SER A 45 11.58 -2.33 4.32
CA SER A 45 10.23 -2.59 4.86
C SER A 45 10.20 -3.76 5.84
N VAL A 46 10.86 -4.87 5.51
CA VAL A 46 10.92 -6.04 6.41
C VAL A 46 11.63 -5.72 7.71
N ALA A 47 12.72 -4.93 7.66
CA ALA A 47 13.44 -4.50 8.86
C ALA A 47 12.56 -3.57 9.73
N ALA A 48 11.91 -2.59 9.11
CA ALA A 48 11.02 -1.66 9.78
C ALA A 48 9.80 -2.37 10.39
N TYR A 49 9.18 -3.30 9.65
CA TYR A 49 8.05 -4.08 10.15
C TYR A 49 8.43 -4.96 11.35
N ARG A 50 9.60 -5.58 11.33
CA ARG A 50 10.09 -6.38 12.46
C ARG A 50 10.24 -5.53 13.70
N GLN A 51 10.81 -4.31 13.57
CA GLN A 51 10.92 -3.38 14.67
C GLN A 51 9.54 -3.00 15.23
N PHE A 52 8.59 -2.67 14.36
CA PHE A 52 7.22 -2.34 14.73
C PHE A 52 6.53 -3.49 15.49
N ILE A 53 6.63 -4.72 15.00
CA ILE A 53 6.01 -5.89 15.67
C ILE A 53 6.67 -6.17 17.01
N ASN A 54 7.98 -6.02 17.13
CA ASN A 54 8.69 -6.18 18.42
C ASN A 54 8.25 -5.13 19.43
N GLU A 55 8.06 -3.89 19.00
CA GLU A 55 7.55 -2.82 19.85
C GLU A 55 6.11 -3.08 20.27
N ALA A 56 5.23 -3.46 19.34
CA ALA A 56 3.85 -3.85 19.65
C ALA A 56 3.79 -5.03 20.63
N ALA A 57 4.68 -6.02 20.48
CA ALA A 57 4.79 -7.16 21.39
C ALA A 57 5.23 -6.73 22.79
N SER A 58 6.24 -5.88 22.92
CA SER A 58 6.74 -5.38 24.21
C SER A 58 5.70 -4.59 25.00
N LYS A 59 4.78 -3.94 24.28
CA LYS A 59 3.64 -3.18 24.84
C LYS A 59 2.36 -4.02 25.01
N ASN A 60 2.40 -5.34 24.76
CA ASN A 60 1.23 -6.24 24.80
C ASN A 60 0.10 -5.82 23.84
N LEU A 61 0.43 -5.21 22.72
CA LEU A 61 -0.53 -4.73 21.72
C LEU A 61 -0.89 -5.76 20.67
N LEU A 62 -0.23 -6.93 20.60
CA LEU A 62 -0.59 -7.97 19.64
C LEU A 62 -1.90 -8.65 20.04
N ALA A 63 -2.89 -8.64 19.14
CA ALA A 63 -4.19 -9.29 19.29
C ALA A 63 -4.30 -10.59 18.45
N ASN A 64 -3.18 -11.16 18.04
CA ASN A 64 -3.13 -12.29 17.11
C ASN A 64 -3.89 -13.55 17.61
N ASN A 65 -3.99 -13.75 18.92
CA ASN A 65 -4.67 -14.90 19.51
C ASN A 65 -6.16 -14.68 19.73
N SER A 66 -6.67 -13.45 19.53
CA SER A 66 -8.10 -13.15 19.57
C SER A 66 -8.87 -13.84 18.44
N ALA A 67 -10.21 -13.86 18.53
CA ALA A 67 -11.06 -14.36 17.44
C ALA A 67 -10.81 -13.59 16.13
N ASP A 68 -10.73 -12.26 16.19
CA ASP A 68 -10.45 -11.42 15.03
C ASP A 68 -9.01 -11.63 14.49
N GLY A 69 -8.01 -11.84 15.35
CA GLY A 69 -6.65 -12.12 14.93
C GLY A 69 -6.52 -13.46 14.20
N LYS A 70 -7.23 -14.50 14.67
CA LYS A 70 -7.29 -15.80 13.97
C LYS A 70 -8.01 -15.67 12.63
N ARG A 71 -9.15 -14.98 12.62
CA ARG A 71 -9.94 -14.67 11.43
C ARG A 71 -9.13 -13.89 10.40
N LEU A 72 -8.39 -12.86 10.81
CA LEU A 72 -7.51 -12.07 9.93
C LEU A 72 -6.47 -12.95 9.24
N ARG A 73 -5.80 -13.86 9.98
CA ARG A 73 -4.79 -14.75 9.41
C ARG A 73 -5.38 -15.78 8.44
N GLU A 74 -6.57 -16.30 8.72
CA GLU A 74 -7.26 -17.22 7.82
C GLU A 74 -7.61 -16.53 6.49
N ILE A 75 -8.22 -15.34 6.57
CA ILE A 75 -8.55 -14.52 5.40
C ILE A 75 -7.27 -14.15 4.65
N GLY A 76 -6.24 -13.70 5.37
CA GLY A 76 -4.93 -13.35 4.80
C GLY A 76 -4.30 -14.50 4.02
N GLY A 77 -4.33 -15.72 4.58
CA GLY A 77 -3.84 -16.91 3.90
C GLY A 77 -4.65 -17.28 2.64
N ARG A 78 -5.96 -17.01 2.60
CA ARG A 78 -6.77 -17.20 1.39
C ARG A 78 -6.47 -16.15 0.34
N VAL A 79 -6.40 -14.87 0.73
CA VAL A 79 -6.12 -13.75 -0.17
C VAL A 79 -4.71 -13.86 -0.74
N SER A 80 -3.68 -14.18 0.07
CA SER A 80 -2.31 -14.33 -0.42
C SER A 80 -2.16 -15.43 -1.47
N ARG A 81 -2.81 -16.59 -1.28
CA ARG A 81 -2.85 -17.64 -2.31
C ARG A 81 -3.53 -17.17 -3.59
N ALA A 82 -4.61 -16.37 -3.50
CA ALA A 82 -5.26 -15.80 -4.66
C ALA A 82 -4.34 -14.82 -5.40
N VAL A 83 -3.59 -13.97 -4.66
CA VAL A 83 -2.57 -13.08 -5.22
C VAL A 83 -1.50 -13.87 -5.97
N GLU A 84 -0.91 -14.87 -5.34
CA GLU A 84 0.12 -15.71 -5.96
C GLU A 84 -0.40 -16.38 -7.23
N LYS A 85 -1.61 -16.96 -7.17
CA LYS A 85 -2.26 -17.56 -8.33
C LYS A 85 -2.45 -16.56 -9.47
N TYR A 86 -3.04 -15.39 -9.18
CA TYR A 86 -3.26 -14.34 -10.17
C TYR A 86 -1.96 -13.90 -10.83
N MET A 87 -0.92 -13.67 -10.04
CA MET A 87 0.37 -13.20 -10.54
C MET A 87 1.07 -14.26 -11.39
N ASN A 88 0.99 -15.54 -11.01
CA ASN A 88 1.53 -16.64 -11.79
C ASN A 88 0.80 -16.82 -13.14
N GLU A 89 -0.53 -16.79 -13.13
CA GLU A 89 -1.37 -16.93 -14.34
C GLU A 89 -1.17 -15.78 -15.34
N ASN A 90 -0.75 -14.60 -14.85
CA ASN A 90 -0.50 -13.41 -15.68
C ASN A 90 1.01 -13.19 -16.00
N GLY A 91 1.87 -14.19 -15.78
CA GLY A 91 3.30 -14.12 -16.11
C GLY A 91 4.13 -13.18 -15.22
N MET A 92 3.62 -12.86 -14.03
CA MET A 92 4.22 -11.92 -13.08
C MET A 92 4.74 -12.60 -11.80
N ALA A 93 5.05 -13.90 -11.86
CA ALA A 93 5.52 -14.72 -10.74
C ALA A 93 6.65 -14.06 -9.93
N LYS A 94 7.58 -13.38 -10.60
CA LYS A 94 8.72 -12.70 -9.96
C LYS A 94 8.31 -11.68 -8.90
N LYS A 95 7.11 -11.11 -8.98
CA LYS A 95 6.62 -10.12 -8.02
C LYS A 95 6.17 -10.74 -6.69
N VAL A 96 5.90 -12.04 -6.67
CA VAL A 96 5.39 -12.75 -5.48
C VAL A 96 6.37 -13.80 -4.92
N ASN A 97 7.37 -14.22 -5.69
CA ASN A 97 8.28 -15.30 -5.29
C ASN A 97 9.07 -15.03 -3.99
N ASN A 98 9.27 -13.77 -3.63
CA ASN A 98 10.04 -13.36 -2.44
C ASN A 98 9.15 -12.76 -1.35
N LEU A 99 7.81 -12.89 -1.44
CA LEU A 99 6.91 -12.43 -0.41
C LEU A 99 6.82 -13.48 0.70
N ASN A 100 7.16 -13.07 1.90
CA ASN A 100 6.99 -13.87 3.11
C ASN A 100 5.82 -13.31 3.91
N TRP A 101 4.63 -13.86 3.63
CA TRP A 101 3.35 -13.38 4.17
C TRP A 101 3.30 -13.45 5.69
N GLU A 102 2.96 -12.34 6.29
CA GLU A 102 2.80 -12.20 7.73
C GLU A 102 1.61 -11.27 8.02
N PHE A 103 0.68 -11.72 8.86
CA PHE A 103 -0.56 -11.02 9.17
C PHE A 103 -0.66 -10.83 10.68
N ASN A 104 -0.64 -9.58 11.12
CA ASN A 104 -0.75 -9.24 12.54
C ASN A 104 -1.95 -8.32 12.78
N LEU A 105 -2.65 -8.56 13.89
CA LEU A 105 -3.68 -7.68 14.42
C LEU A 105 -3.14 -6.94 15.64
N ILE A 106 -3.21 -5.61 15.60
CA ILE A 106 -2.69 -4.71 16.63
C ILE A 106 -3.85 -4.12 17.41
N LYS A 107 -3.76 -4.15 18.74
CA LYS A 107 -4.72 -3.48 19.62
C LYS A 107 -4.54 -1.97 19.49
N SER A 108 -5.47 -1.29 18.85
CA SER A 108 -5.56 0.15 18.74
C SER A 108 -6.97 0.53 18.33
N GLU A 109 -7.45 1.67 18.77
CA GLU A 109 -8.73 2.24 18.34
C GLU A 109 -8.64 2.91 16.97
N GLU A 110 -7.44 3.06 16.45
CA GLU A 110 -7.22 3.64 15.12
C GLU A 110 -7.92 2.82 14.03
N LEU A 111 -8.58 3.52 13.15
CA LEU A 111 -9.20 2.99 11.94
C LEU A 111 -8.11 2.79 10.90
N ASN A 112 -7.29 1.74 11.00
CA ASN A 112 -6.13 1.61 10.14
C ASN A 112 -5.80 0.16 9.76
N ALA A 113 -5.16 0.02 8.60
CA ALA A 113 -4.51 -1.18 8.11
C ALA A 113 -3.41 -0.77 7.13
N PHE A 114 -2.39 -1.58 6.96
CA PHE A 114 -1.35 -1.35 5.96
C PHE A 114 -0.68 -2.65 5.53
N ALA A 115 -0.15 -2.65 4.30
CA ALA A 115 0.81 -3.65 3.86
C ALA A 115 2.15 -2.99 3.50
N MET A 116 3.23 -3.63 3.88
CA MET A 116 4.58 -3.23 3.52
C MET A 116 5.18 -4.24 2.53
N PRO A 117 6.03 -3.78 1.58
CA PRO A 117 6.78 -4.67 0.70
C PRO A 117 7.47 -5.80 1.46
N GLY A 118 7.51 -6.98 0.86
CA GLY A 118 7.98 -8.20 1.52
C GLY A 118 6.86 -9.07 2.12
N GLY A 119 5.58 -8.70 1.91
CA GLY A 119 4.41 -9.47 2.35
C GLY A 119 4.07 -9.27 3.82
N LYS A 120 4.31 -8.09 4.37
CA LYS A 120 4.12 -7.72 5.78
C LYS A 120 2.85 -6.90 5.94
N ILE A 121 1.85 -7.43 6.64
CA ILE A 121 0.52 -6.84 6.76
C ILE A 121 0.14 -6.68 8.23
N ALA A 122 -0.35 -5.50 8.60
CA ALA A 122 -0.93 -5.23 9.90
C ALA A 122 -2.32 -4.59 9.76
N PHE A 123 -3.24 -5.02 10.61
CA PHE A 123 -4.54 -4.42 10.81
C PHE A 123 -4.64 -3.95 12.25
N PHE A 124 -5.40 -2.90 12.48
CA PHE A 124 -5.69 -2.40 13.82
C PHE A 124 -7.09 -2.83 14.25
N THR A 125 -7.29 -3.09 15.53
CA THR A 125 -8.62 -3.54 16.00
C THR A 125 -9.72 -2.53 15.72
N GLY A 126 -9.41 -1.22 15.66
CA GLY A 126 -10.36 -0.15 15.37
C GLY A 126 -11.01 -0.22 13.98
N ILE A 127 -10.33 -0.81 12.99
CA ILE A 127 -10.93 -0.93 11.64
C ILE A 127 -11.93 -2.10 11.55
N MET A 128 -11.80 -3.13 12.39
CA MET A 128 -12.59 -4.36 12.28
C MET A 128 -14.11 -4.12 12.34
N PRO A 129 -14.65 -3.22 13.20
CA PRO A 129 -16.09 -2.91 13.22
C PRO A 129 -16.62 -2.25 11.94
N VAL A 130 -15.77 -1.59 11.15
CA VAL A 130 -16.13 -0.98 9.86
C VAL A 130 -16.13 -2.04 8.75
N LEU A 131 -15.18 -2.98 8.79
CA LEU A 131 -15.08 -4.06 7.82
C LEU A 131 -16.23 -5.07 7.97
N LYS A 132 -16.69 -5.33 9.18
CA LYS A 132 -17.82 -6.20 9.57
C LYS A 132 -17.70 -7.66 9.13
N THR A 133 -17.59 -7.90 7.82
CA THR A 133 -17.65 -9.22 7.19
C THR A 133 -16.26 -9.73 6.82
N ASP A 134 -16.11 -11.04 6.59
CA ASP A 134 -14.88 -11.63 6.05
C ASP A 134 -14.57 -11.05 4.67
N ALA A 135 -15.59 -10.80 3.85
CA ALA A 135 -15.43 -10.18 2.55
C ALA A 135 -14.91 -8.73 2.67
N GLY A 136 -15.36 -7.99 3.71
CA GLY A 136 -14.85 -6.64 3.98
C GLY A 136 -13.38 -6.64 4.39
N VAL A 137 -12.97 -7.59 5.24
CA VAL A 137 -11.55 -7.79 5.61
C VAL A 137 -10.74 -8.19 4.38
N ALA A 138 -11.27 -9.12 3.56
CA ALA A 138 -10.59 -9.58 2.35
C ALA A 138 -10.40 -8.46 1.31
N PHE A 139 -11.37 -7.55 1.17
CA PHE A 139 -11.24 -6.39 0.29
C PHE A 139 -10.10 -5.48 0.73
N VAL A 140 -10.08 -5.04 1.98
CA VAL A 140 -9.02 -4.16 2.49
C VAL A 140 -7.67 -4.87 2.46
N MET A 141 -7.60 -6.15 2.82
CA MET A 141 -6.41 -6.96 2.67
C MET A 141 -5.88 -6.97 1.23
N GLY A 142 -6.76 -7.22 0.27
CA GLY A 142 -6.42 -7.22 -1.15
C GLY A 142 -6.02 -5.85 -1.67
N HIS A 143 -6.66 -4.77 -1.19
CA HIS A 143 -6.32 -3.38 -1.49
C HIS A 143 -4.90 -3.04 -1.01
N GLU A 144 -4.58 -3.36 0.24
CA GLU A 144 -3.25 -3.14 0.81
C GLU A 144 -2.17 -3.93 0.05
N ILE A 145 -2.42 -5.21 -0.22
CA ILE A 145 -1.53 -6.03 -1.06
C ILE A 145 -1.43 -5.42 -2.47
N GLY A 146 -2.50 -4.84 -2.98
CA GLY A 146 -2.55 -4.15 -4.26
C GLY A 146 -1.53 -3.01 -4.36
N HIS A 147 -1.31 -2.24 -3.29
CA HIS A 147 -0.25 -1.23 -3.23
C HIS A 147 1.15 -1.85 -3.33
N VAL A 148 1.38 -2.98 -2.69
CA VAL A 148 2.66 -3.71 -2.78
C VAL A 148 2.90 -4.25 -4.19
N ILE A 149 1.94 -4.98 -4.75
CA ILE A 149 2.02 -5.57 -6.10
C ILE A 149 2.12 -4.50 -7.18
N GLY A 150 1.36 -3.41 -7.04
CA GLY A 150 1.42 -2.23 -7.91
C GLY A 150 2.75 -1.49 -7.87
N GLY A 151 3.59 -1.76 -6.86
CA GLY A 151 4.89 -1.10 -6.67
C GLY A 151 4.76 0.36 -6.24
N HIS A 152 3.65 0.72 -5.60
CA HIS A 152 3.32 2.09 -5.20
C HIS A 152 4.30 2.65 -4.17
N HIS A 153 4.87 1.80 -3.31
CA HIS A 153 5.88 2.17 -2.33
C HIS A 153 7.19 2.64 -3.00
N ALA A 154 7.70 1.88 -3.98
CA ALA A 154 8.90 2.25 -4.71
C ALA A 154 8.69 3.50 -5.58
N GLU A 155 7.50 3.63 -6.20
CA GLU A 155 7.10 4.84 -6.93
C GLU A 155 7.02 6.06 -6.00
N GLY A 156 6.39 5.94 -4.83
CA GLY A 156 6.29 7.00 -3.83
C GLY A 156 7.66 7.46 -3.34
N LYS A 157 8.55 6.53 -2.99
CA LYS A 157 9.94 6.84 -2.60
C LYS A 157 10.71 7.53 -3.73
N SER A 158 10.52 7.10 -4.98
CA SER A 158 11.16 7.70 -6.15
C SER A 158 10.65 9.13 -6.41
N ASN A 159 9.36 9.36 -6.24
CA ASN A 159 8.76 10.69 -6.37
C ASN A 159 9.27 11.66 -5.27
N GLN A 160 9.44 11.18 -4.05
CA GLN A 160 10.02 11.98 -2.96
C GLN A 160 11.47 12.36 -3.27
N MET A 161 12.29 11.42 -3.78
CA MET A 161 13.68 11.70 -4.19
C MET A 161 13.74 12.75 -5.29
N THR A 162 12.88 12.67 -6.32
CA THR A 162 12.86 13.66 -7.40
C THR A 162 12.38 15.03 -6.92
N ALA A 163 11.40 15.09 -6.03
CA ALA A 163 10.96 16.34 -5.41
C ALA A 163 12.09 17.00 -4.60
N GLY A 164 12.84 16.22 -3.83
CA GLY A 164 14.02 16.70 -3.08
C GLY A 164 15.08 17.30 -4.01
N VAL A 165 15.40 16.63 -5.11
CA VAL A 165 16.39 17.13 -6.10
C VAL A 165 15.94 18.46 -6.74
N VAL A 166 14.65 18.60 -7.07
CA VAL A 166 14.09 19.84 -7.62
C VAL A 166 14.17 20.98 -6.62
N MET A 167 13.93 20.72 -5.34
CA MET A 167 14.03 21.72 -4.26
C MET A 167 15.47 22.21 -4.07
N ILE A 168 16.45 21.30 -4.06
CA ILE A 168 17.88 21.65 -3.98
C ILE A 168 18.28 22.54 -5.16
N GLY A 169 17.82 22.22 -6.38
CA GLY A 169 18.09 23.02 -7.58
C GLY A 169 17.51 24.43 -7.56
N LYS A 170 16.53 24.71 -6.69
CA LYS A 170 15.93 26.04 -6.48
C LYS A 170 16.52 26.80 -5.28
N GLY A 171 17.59 26.30 -4.65
CA GLY A 171 18.25 26.96 -3.52
C GLY A 171 17.50 26.85 -2.19
N VAL A 172 16.52 26.00 -2.09
CA VAL A 172 15.81 25.70 -0.85
C VAL A 172 16.44 24.46 -0.23
N VAL A 173 17.38 24.67 0.67
CA VAL A 173 17.96 23.62 1.55
C VAL A 173 17.00 23.44 2.75
N ASP A 174 15.77 23.05 2.48
CA ASP A 174 14.90 22.56 3.52
C ASP A 174 14.32 21.22 3.08
N VAL A 175 15.01 20.21 3.56
CA VAL A 175 14.44 18.99 4.04
C VAL A 175 14.14 17.85 3.14
N LEU A 176 15.00 16.95 3.24
CA LEU A 176 14.85 15.51 2.99
C LEU A 176 14.00 14.78 4.08
N THR A 177 13.21 15.50 4.85
CA THR A 177 12.21 14.95 5.78
C THR A 177 10.82 15.42 5.36
N GLY A 178 10.52 15.24 4.06
CA GLY A 178 9.31 15.75 3.47
C GLY A 178 8.05 15.26 4.15
N GLY A 179 7.24 16.21 4.62
CA GLY A 179 5.78 16.16 4.69
C GLY A 179 5.05 15.00 5.39
N ALA A 180 5.72 13.90 5.63
CA ALA A 180 5.17 12.74 6.35
C ALA A 180 5.44 12.81 7.87
N THR A 181 6.25 13.76 8.33
CA THR A 181 6.63 13.86 9.75
C THR A 181 5.65 14.60 10.64
N GLU A 182 4.67 15.29 10.08
CA GLU A 182 3.68 16.02 10.89
C GLU A 182 2.47 15.20 11.36
N ILE A 183 2.32 13.95 10.89
CA ILE A 183 1.09 13.16 11.17
C ILE A 183 1.30 12.06 12.21
N ILE A 184 2.52 11.79 12.65
CA ILE A 184 2.76 10.75 13.64
C ILE A 184 2.96 11.39 15.01
N ASN A 185 1.89 11.43 15.80
CA ASN A 185 2.01 11.59 17.23
C ASN A 185 2.93 10.48 17.76
N ASN A 186 4.06 10.89 18.34
CA ASN A 186 5.22 10.07 18.72
C ASN A 186 4.96 8.96 19.77
N ASP A 187 3.72 8.68 20.16
CA ASP A 187 3.46 7.86 21.33
C ASP A 187 3.26 6.37 21.10
N LEU A 188 2.98 5.91 19.88
CA LEU A 188 2.70 4.49 19.71
C LEU A 188 3.62 3.73 18.75
N LEU A 189 4.18 4.37 17.75
CA LEU A 189 4.78 3.63 16.64
C LEU A 189 5.95 4.42 16.03
N GLY A 190 7.16 4.13 16.44
CA GLY A 190 8.38 4.79 15.97
C GLY A 190 8.57 4.86 14.43
N GLN A 191 9.71 5.39 14.00
CA GLN A 191 10.05 5.68 12.58
C GLN A 191 9.84 4.51 11.60
N GLY A 192 9.72 3.27 12.07
CA GLY A 192 9.49 2.08 11.25
C GLY A 192 8.16 2.07 10.49
N LEU A 193 7.13 2.73 11.04
CA LEU A 193 5.80 2.78 10.44
C LEU A 193 5.67 3.74 9.26
N GLN A 194 6.58 4.69 9.12
CA GLN A 194 6.50 5.69 8.04
C GLN A 194 6.43 5.06 6.63
N ILE A 195 7.02 3.88 6.44
CA ILE A 195 6.97 3.17 5.15
C ILE A 195 5.58 2.55 4.93
N GLY A 196 4.92 2.06 5.99
CA GLY A 196 3.59 1.46 5.90
C GLY A 196 2.46 2.49 5.76
N LEU A 197 2.67 3.72 6.27
CA LEU A 197 1.67 4.78 6.29
C LEU A 197 1.89 5.83 5.18
N LEU A 198 2.45 5.43 4.04
CA LEU A 198 2.60 6.33 2.88
C LEU A 198 1.24 6.76 2.36
N LYS A 199 1.11 8.06 2.09
CA LYS A 199 -0.05 8.58 1.38
C LYS A 199 0.06 8.27 -0.11
N PHE A 200 -0.94 7.61 -0.65
CA PHE A 200 -1.01 7.26 -2.06
C PHE A 200 -1.83 8.30 -2.85
N ASN A 201 -1.49 8.46 -4.14
CA ASN A 201 -2.26 9.33 -5.01
C ASN A 201 -3.53 8.62 -5.53
N ARG A 202 -4.48 9.41 -6.04
CA ARG A 202 -5.78 8.87 -6.51
C ARG A 202 -5.66 7.73 -7.52
N THR A 203 -4.69 7.81 -8.42
CA THR A 203 -4.51 6.77 -9.45
C THR A 203 -4.06 5.46 -8.82
N GLN A 204 -3.15 5.53 -7.84
CA GLN A 204 -2.68 4.38 -7.07
C GLN A 204 -3.82 3.76 -6.24
N GLU A 205 -4.71 4.61 -5.69
CA GLU A 205 -5.90 4.14 -4.99
C GLU A 205 -6.86 3.36 -5.91
N TYR A 206 -7.12 3.86 -7.13
CA TYR A 206 -7.94 3.13 -8.11
C TYR A 206 -7.29 1.83 -8.57
N GLU A 207 -5.97 1.79 -8.69
CA GLU A 207 -5.23 0.56 -8.98
C GLU A 207 -5.36 -0.44 -7.83
N ALA A 208 -5.15 0.00 -6.59
CA ALA A 208 -5.28 -0.84 -5.40
C ALA A 208 -6.71 -1.36 -5.20
N ASP A 209 -7.73 -0.53 -5.45
CA ASP A 209 -9.15 -0.93 -5.42
C ASP A 209 -9.43 -2.07 -6.39
N LYS A 210 -8.95 -1.98 -7.63
CA LYS A 210 -9.12 -3.04 -8.64
C LYS A 210 -8.41 -4.33 -8.23
N TYR A 211 -7.17 -4.25 -7.74
CA TYR A 211 -6.47 -5.40 -7.17
C TYR A 211 -7.26 -6.01 -6.02
N GLY A 212 -7.75 -5.19 -5.09
CA GLY A 212 -8.54 -5.63 -3.95
C GLY A 212 -9.76 -6.44 -4.36
N MET A 213 -10.52 -5.95 -5.36
CA MET A 213 -11.69 -6.65 -5.89
C MET A 213 -11.34 -7.97 -6.59
N ILE A 214 -10.27 -8.02 -7.38
CA ILE A 214 -9.83 -9.26 -8.05
C ILE A 214 -9.36 -10.28 -7.01
N PHE A 215 -8.50 -9.87 -6.08
CA PHE A 215 -7.91 -10.79 -5.12
C PHE A 215 -8.94 -11.34 -4.14
N MET A 216 -9.87 -10.51 -3.63
CA MET A 216 -10.97 -11.00 -2.80
C MET A 216 -11.88 -11.97 -3.56
N ALA A 217 -12.20 -11.67 -4.83
CA ALA A 217 -13.03 -12.53 -5.68
C ALA A 217 -12.38 -13.91 -5.89
N MET A 218 -11.10 -13.93 -6.26
CA MET A 218 -10.33 -15.17 -6.43
C MET A 218 -10.17 -15.96 -5.12
N ALA A 219 -10.16 -15.25 -3.97
CA ALA A 219 -10.17 -15.87 -2.64
C ALA A 219 -11.55 -16.41 -2.22
N GLY A 220 -12.59 -16.24 -3.06
CA GLY A 220 -13.96 -16.72 -2.83
C GLY A 220 -14.82 -15.77 -2.01
N TYR A 221 -14.48 -14.48 -1.92
CA TYR A 221 -15.27 -13.44 -1.26
C TYR A 221 -16.00 -12.59 -2.29
N ASN A 222 -17.29 -12.24 -2.00
CA ASN A 222 -18.12 -11.48 -2.94
C ASN A 222 -17.60 -10.04 -3.11
N PRO A 223 -17.20 -9.62 -4.35
CA PRO A 223 -16.67 -8.29 -4.62
C PRO A 223 -17.64 -7.12 -4.37
N GLU A 224 -18.95 -7.36 -4.31
CA GLU A 224 -19.93 -6.33 -3.96
C GLU A 224 -19.66 -5.70 -2.59
N GLU A 225 -19.05 -6.46 -1.68
CA GLU A 225 -18.73 -5.96 -0.34
C GLU A 225 -17.68 -4.84 -0.37
N ALA A 226 -16.83 -4.77 -1.40
CA ALA A 226 -15.87 -3.68 -1.59
C ALA A 226 -16.56 -2.31 -1.63
N ILE A 227 -17.69 -2.22 -2.32
CA ILE A 227 -18.49 -1.00 -2.43
C ILE A 227 -19.04 -0.61 -1.05
N LYS A 228 -19.61 -1.60 -0.34
CA LYS A 228 -20.18 -1.38 1.01
C LYS A 228 -19.12 -0.96 2.04
N VAL A 229 -17.89 -1.50 1.94
CA VAL A 229 -16.77 -1.08 2.79
C VAL A 229 -16.45 0.39 2.53
N GLN A 230 -16.31 0.80 1.27
CA GLN A 230 -16.01 2.19 0.94
C GLN A 230 -17.13 3.15 1.36
N GLU A 231 -18.39 2.75 1.23
CA GLU A 231 -19.55 3.52 1.71
C GLU A 231 -19.52 3.68 3.23
N ARG A 232 -19.21 2.60 3.99
CA ARG A 232 -19.07 2.66 5.46
C ARG A 232 -17.89 3.52 5.90
N MET A 233 -16.76 3.44 5.19
CA MET A 233 -15.60 4.30 5.46
C MET A 233 -15.92 5.78 5.19
N ALA A 234 -16.55 6.09 4.05
CA ALA A 234 -16.96 7.46 3.73
C ALA A 234 -17.92 8.03 4.79
N ALA A 235 -18.84 7.23 5.31
CA ALA A 235 -19.79 7.63 6.35
C ALA A 235 -19.12 7.91 7.73
N LYS A 236 -17.90 7.40 7.99
CA LYS A 236 -17.15 7.71 9.22
C LYS A 236 -16.54 9.11 9.19
N GLY A 237 -16.36 9.70 8.01
CA GLY A 237 -15.73 11.01 7.85
C GLY A 237 -14.22 10.96 8.13
N ASN A 238 -13.57 12.11 7.98
CA ASN A 238 -12.17 12.27 8.38
C ASN A 238 -12.11 12.43 9.90
N GLY A 239 -11.88 11.31 10.60
CA GLY A 239 -11.69 11.32 12.06
C GLY A 239 -10.47 12.14 12.47
N ASN A 240 -10.43 12.60 13.72
CA ASN A 240 -9.27 13.27 14.31
C ASN A 240 -8.20 12.22 14.64
N GLY A 241 -7.22 12.00 13.74
CA GLY A 241 -6.12 11.07 13.97
C GLY A 241 -5.49 10.56 12.69
N VAL A 242 -4.47 9.69 12.81
CA VAL A 242 -3.91 8.90 11.71
C VAL A 242 -4.95 7.84 11.37
N ASP A 243 -5.82 8.15 10.43
CA ASP A 243 -6.92 7.30 10.02
C ASP A 243 -6.60 6.73 8.63
N PHE A 244 -7.11 5.54 8.35
CA PHE A 244 -7.06 4.92 7.02
C PHE A 244 -7.45 5.91 5.90
N LEU A 245 -8.43 6.76 6.16
CA LEU A 245 -8.86 7.79 5.21
C LEU A 245 -7.84 8.92 4.99
N SER A 246 -6.88 9.12 5.89
CA SER A 246 -5.82 10.13 5.70
C SER A 246 -4.75 9.67 4.71
N THR A 247 -4.47 8.37 4.69
CA THR A 247 -3.54 7.70 3.76
C THR A 247 -4.24 7.20 2.50
N HIS A 248 -5.51 6.78 2.61
CA HIS A 248 -6.37 6.23 1.54
C HIS A 248 -7.68 7.01 1.44
N PRO A 249 -7.68 8.23 0.87
CA PRO A 249 -8.88 9.07 0.84
C PRO A 249 -10.05 8.40 0.14
N SER A 250 -11.17 8.22 0.85
CA SER A 250 -12.42 7.79 0.23
C SER A 250 -13.02 8.95 -0.57
N SER A 251 -13.77 8.61 -1.60
CA SER A 251 -14.54 9.59 -2.38
C SER A 251 -15.66 8.90 -3.15
N ASP A 252 -16.72 9.66 -3.47
CA ASP A 252 -17.80 9.18 -4.33
C ASP A 252 -17.28 8.65 -5.67
N LYS A 253 -16.18 9.23 -6.17
CA LYS A 253 -15.51 8.78 -7.40
C LYS A 253 -14.88 7.40 -7.25
N ARG A 254 -14.29 7.06 -6.07
CA ARG A 254 -13.78 5.71 -5.82
C ARG A 254 -14.93 4.71 -5.72
N ILE A 255 -16.02 5.06 -5.01
CA ILE A 255 -17.21 4.22 -4.91
C ILE A 255 -17.79 3.97 -6.31
N GLN A 256 -17.90 5.00 -7.14
CA GLN A 256 -18.38 4.83 -8.51
C GLN A 256 -17.44 3.94 -9.35
N ALA A 257 -16.12 4.14 -9.26
CA ALA A 257 -15.14 3.32 -9.97
C ALA A 257 -15.19 1.83 -9.56
N LEU A 258 -15.46 1.53 -8.28
CA LEU A 258 -15.70 0.16 -7.81
C LEU A 258 -16.98 -0.43 -8.42
N LYS A 259 -18.07 0.36 -8.49
CA LYS A 259 -19.31 -0.07 -9.13
C LYS A 259 -19.10 -0.37 -10.61
N ASP A 260 -18.36 0.48 -11.31
CA ASP A 260 -18.06 0.31 -12.75
C ASP A 260 -17.14 -0.91 -12.99
N PHE A 261 -16.24 -1.22 -12.06
CA PHE A 261 -15.32 -2.37 -12.16
C PHE A 261 -15.93 -3.70 -11.68
N LEU A 262 -17.03 -3.66 -10.94
CA LEU A 262 -17.68 -4.85 -10.36
C LEU A 262 -17.96 -5.97 -11.39
N PRO A 263 -18.50 -5.70 -12.61
CA PRO A 263 -18.72 -6.77 -13.59
C PRO A 263 -17.44 -7.51 -13.99
N GLU A 264 -16.29 -6.80 -14.03
CA GLU A 264 -15.00 -7.40 -14.32
C GLU A 264 -14.53 -8.26 -13.14
N ALA A 265 -14.60 -7.74 -11.91
CA ALA A 265 -14.22 -8.46 -10.71
C ALA A 265 -15.06 -9.75 -10.52
N MET A 266 -16.33 -9.73 -10.87
CA MET A 266 -17.23 -10.89 -10.78
C MET A 266 -16.80 -12.05 -11.67
N LYS A 267 -16.02 -11.84 -12.73
CA LYS A 267 -15.47 -12.92 -13.56
C LYS A 267 -14.48 -13.80 -12.80
N TYR A 268 -13.85 -13.26 -11.76
CA TYR A 268 -12.92 -13.97 -10.88
C TYR A 268 -13.62 -14.63 -9.68
N TYR A 269 -14.89 -14.27 -9.42
CA TYR A 269 -15.64 -14.80 -8.29
C TYR A 269 -16.25 -16.16 -8.63
N ARG A 270 -15.74 -17.21 -8.00
CA ARG A 270 -16.32 -18.56 -8.07
C ARG A 270 -16.86 -18.92 -6.68
N LYS A 271 -18.16 -19.18 -6.62
CA LYS A 271 -18.82 -19.69 -5.40
C LYS A 271 -18.30 -21.09 -5.05
#